data_3e439e6f9b6780f5a96d8030200f418f
#
_entry.id   3e439e6f9b6780f5a96d8030200f418f
#
_cell.length_a   1.000
_cell.length_b   1.000
_cell.length_c   1.000
_cell.angle_alpha   90.00
_cell.angle_beta   90.00
_cell.angle_gamma   90.00
#
_symmetry.space_group_name_H-M   'P 1'
#
loop_
_entity.id
_entity.type
_entity.pdbx_description
1 polymer ?
#
loop_
_entity_poly.entity_id
_entity_poly.type
_entity_poly.pdbx_seq_one_letter_code
_entity_poly.pdbx_strand_id
1 'polypeptide(L)'
;MFSFMTIAGSGLILRNNPSLEFNASLLAESCTHFSLPIIASVFLASEVRRRVATRYGVSIGHLSPLAFPLSEPIWPFGLAGFISQRRSDQVPIPNRKALGLISISSPLVMFISGIFLTILGISYTSTQPPDLEAPPMAFSGNVIIGILESLGIVESLDVKLQWLDPIAIAGLGLCTVSWIMLLPIPGFPGDHLLHSILGPDNLLSDDKQTIIFASTLIAMVLIFATDPWFPWLVIATIAVWRRFSPTPILDPFVVDESSGLDDISRNQFVTVIAMVIILAFPGANGSYSVTEWDEGIETSHWPSEVVYTVGEETIIPLTIAPEGVVPVSGWIQFRMEGPVSQLDLSSDCSDTEQTCRVEGITQSENSIINLILTEENSLILDNMTASIRVFTEITGHYGEHVIILIPNSSRYQENSLWDFYGTLQDPQICTVVTVDDDSFGNVSVANPRWSVINGTTLSKGDNYICLEGVNGASISGPTDYLGRHLGPLLSVSWDDGNSSLWRTPIVNSSPVINSK
;
A
#
# COMPACT_ATOMS: atom_id res chain seq x y z
N MET A 1 -13.61 29.31 -15.10
CA MET A 1 -13.44 28.74 -13.76
C MET A 1 -14.31 27.50 -13.56
N PHE A 2 -15.65 27.62 -13.65
CA PHE A 2 -16.56 26.47 -13.59
C PHE A 2 -16.15 25.36 -14.56
N SER A 3 -15.87 25.68 -15.81
CA SER A 3 -15.41 24.73 -16.82
C SER A 3 -14.10 24.01 -16.44
N PHE A 4 -13.13 24.72 -15.82
CA PHE A 4 -11.88 24.09 -15.38
C PHE A 4 -12.10 23.09 -14.25
N MET A 5 -12.98 23.42 -13.29
CA MET A 5 -13.31 22.49 -12.21
C MET A 5 -14.08 21.27 -12.74
N THR A 6 -14.97 21.47 -13.71
CA THR A 6 -15.68 20.37 -14.35
C THR A 6 -14.74 19.46 -15.14
N ILE A 7 -13.75 20.03 -15.82
CA ILE A 7 -12.71 19.24 -16.51
C ILE A 7 -11.85 18.46 -15.49
N ALA A 8 -11.45 19.08 -14.40
CA ALA A 8 -10.69 18.39 -13.34
C ALA A 8 -11.49 17.21 -12.74
N GLY A 9 -12.78 17.43 -12.42
CA GLY A 9 -13.65 16.37 -11.94
C GLY A 9 -13.90 15.26 -12.97
N SER A 10 -13.94 15.61 -14.29
CA SER A 10 -14.04 14.61 -15.35
C SER A 10 -12.79 13.72 -15.39
N GLY A 11 -11.60 14.29 -15.16
CA GLY A 11 -10.36 13.52 -15.05
C GLY A 11 -10.42 12.50 -13.91
N LEU A 12 -10.91 12.91 -12.74
CA LEU A 12 -11.07 12.01 -11.59
C LEU A 12 -12.04 10.85 -11.89
N ILE A 13 -13.17 11.14 -12.57
CA ILE A 13 -14.13 10.09 -12.94
C ILE A 13 -13.55 9.14 -13.98
N LEU A 14 -12.87 9.66 -15.00
CA LEU A 14 -12.22 8.84 -16.04
C LEU A 14 -11.11 7.97 -15.48
N ARG A 15 -10.38 8.46 -14.48
CA ARG A 15 -9.34 7.67 -13.81
C ARG A 15 -9.92 6.43 -13.13
N ASN A 16 -11.08 6.57 -12.50
CA ASN A 16 -11.76 5.47 -11.84
C ASN A 16 -12.59 4.59 -12.77
N ASN A 17 -12.90 5.07 -13.99
CA ASN A 17 -13.69 4.37 -15.00
C ASN A 17 -13.15 4.68 -16.41
N PRO A 18 -12.04 4.09 -16.82
CA PRO A 18 -11.41 4.41 -18.12
C PRO A 18 -12.25 3.98 -19.33
N SER A 19 -13.18 3.04 -19.16
CA SER A 19 -14.11 2.63 -20.21
C SER A 19 -15.12 3.71 -20.59
N LEU A 20 -15.24 4.80 -19.79
CA LEU A 20 -16.11 5.90 -20.09
C LEU A 20 -15.52 6.81 -21.17
N GLU A 21 -16.27 7.08 -22.21
CA GLU A 21 -15.89 8.08 -23.20
C GLU A 21 -16.13 9.50 -22.68
N PHE A 22 -15.24 10.43 -23.06
CA PHE A 22 -15.42 11.85 -22.78
C PHE A 22 -16.62 12.41 -23.57
N ASN A 23 -17.75 12.51 -22.90
CA ASN A 23 -19.02 12.93 -23.48
C ASN A 23 -19.80 13.91 -22.58
N ALA A 24 -20.98 14.34 -23.02
CA ALA A 24 -21.80 15.30 -22.28
C ALA A 24 -22.33 14.73 -20.93
N SER A 25 -22.53 13.41 -20.83
CA SER A 25 -23.00 12.79 -19.60
C SER A 25 -21.92 12.82 -18.53
N LEU A 26 -20.66 12.51 -18.89
CA LEU A 26 -19.50 12.61 -17.99
C LEU A 26 -19.30 14.05 -17.48
N LEU A 27 -19.44 15.05 -18.38
CA LEU A 27 -19.37 16.45 -17.97
C LEU A 27 -20.51 16.84 -17.01
N ALA A 28 -21.73 16.32 -17.24
CA ALA A 28 -22.85 16.56 -16.35
C ALA A 28 -22.65 15.91 -14.98
N GLU A 29 -22.12 14.70 -14.94
CA GLU A 29 -21.77 13.99 -13.71
C GLU A 29 -20.66 14.73 -12.93
N SER A 30 -19.57 15.09 -13.58
CA SER A 30 -18.51 15.90 -13.00
C SER A 30 -19.01 17.25 -12.48
N CYS A 31 -19.94 17.86 -13.23
CA CYS A 31 -20.57 19.10 -12.78
C CYS A 31 -21.36 18.91 -11.49
N THR A 32 -22.15 17.85 -11.38
CA THR A 32 -23.04 17.60 -10.23
C THR A 32 -22.30 17.04 -9.03
N HIS A 33 -21.31 16.16 -9.22
CA HIS A 33 -20.62 15.47 -8.14
C HIS A 33 -19.35 16.21 -7.67
N PHE A 34 -18.79 17.10 -8.48
CA PHE A 34 -17.55 17.78 -8.12
C PHE A 34 -17.69 19.31 -8.09
N SER A 35 -17.99 19.93 -9.26
CA SER A 35 -17.91 21.39 -9.39
C SER A 35 -19.00 22.12 -8.63
N LEU A 36 -20.23 21.64 -8.70
CA LEU A 36 -21.37 22.27 -8.06
C LEU A 36 -21.28 22.23 -6.52
N PRO A 37 -20.93 21.10 -5.87
CA PRO A 37 -20.71 21.04 -4.44
C PRO A 37 -19.65 22.04 -3.95
N ILE A 38 -18.52 22.15 -4.65
CA ILE A 38 -17.45 23.11 -4.29
C ILE A 38 -17.97 24.54 -4.40
N ILE A 39 -18.57 24.90 -5.53
CA ILE A 39 -19.06 26.27 -5.77
C ILE A 39 -20.17 26.64 -4.80
N ALA A 40 -21.09 25.73 -4.52
CA ALA A 40 -22.15 25.95 -3.54
C ALA A 40 -21.59 26.20 -2.14
N SER A 41 -20.59 25.42 -1.72
CA SER A 41 -19.92 25.58 -0.43
C SER A 41 -19.16 26.90 -0.33
N VAL A 42 -18.45 27.31 -1.39
CA VAL A 42 -17.75 28.60 -1.47
C VAL A 42 -18.74 29.76 -1.44
N PHE A 43 -19.83 29.65 -2.17
CA PHE A 43 -20.88 30.68 -2.16
C PHE A 43 -21.51 30.81 -0.76
N LEU A 44 -21.80 29.69 -0.10
CA LEU A 44 -22.31 29.69 1.27
C LEU A 44 -21.31 30.34 2.23
N ALA A 45 -20.02 29.97 2.15
CA ALA A 45 -18.96 30.59 2.95
C ALA A 45 -18.83 32.10 2.72
N SER A 46 -18.90 32.52 1.47
CA SER A 46 -18.91 33.93 1.07
C SER A 46 -20.10 34.69 1.64
N GLU A 47 -21.27 34.11 1.58
CA GLU A 47 -22.50 34.75 2.07
C GLU A 47 -22.53 34.85 3.60
N VAL A 48 -22.09 33.79 4.30
CA VAL A 48 -21.96 33.83 5.77
C VAL A 48 -20.95 34.90 6.18
N ARG A 49 -19.78 34.96 5.55
CA ARG A 49 -18.78 35.98 5.80
C ARG A 49 -19.35 37.38 5.60
N ARG A 50 -20.10 37.60 4.52
CA ARG A 50 -20.74 38.89 4.22
C ARG A 50 -21.77 39.27 5.28
N ARG A 51 -22.61 38.30 5.72
CA ARG A 51 -23.60 38.54 6.80
C ARG A 51 -22.96 38.87 8.14
N VAL A 52 -21.86 38.18 8.46
CA VAL A 52 -21.06 38.51 9.67
C VAL A 52 -20.52 39.94 9.57
N ALA A 53 -19.94 40.30 8.43
CA ALA A 53 -19.39 41.66 8.23
C ALA A 53 -20.47 42.73 8.30
N THR A 54 -21.62 42.53 7.69
CA THR A 54 -22.74 43.50 7.73
C THR A 54 -23.27 43.75 9.14
N ARG A 55 -23.22 42.76 10.05
CA ARG A 55 -23.58 42.96 11.47
C ARG A 55 -22.67 43.93 12.18
N TYR A 56 -21.45 44.11 11.69
CA TYR A 56 -20.47 45.07 12.20
C TYR A 56 -20.38 46.34 11.36
N GLY A 57 -21.34 46.56 10.42
CA GLY A 57 -21.35 47.70 9.55
C GLY A 57 -20.28 47.70 8.46
N VAL A 58 -19.65 46.56 8.22
CA VAL A 58 -18.55 46.40 7.25
C VAL A 58 -19.09 45.89 5.92
N SER A 59 -18.80 46.60 4.83
CA SER A 59 -19.16 46.17 3.48
C SER A 59 -17.99 45.45 2.82
N ILE A 60 -18.04 44.12 2.75
CA ILE A 60 -17.04 43.29 2.06
C ILE A 60 -17.63 42.69 0.79
N GLY A 61 -16.76 42.37 -0.19
CA GLY A 61 -17.15 41.72 -1.43
C GLY A 61 -17.31 40.19 -1.28
N HIS A 62 -17.83 39.57 -2.34
CA HIS A 62 -17.90 38.13 -2.44
C HIS A 62 -16.50 37.49 -2.58
N LEU A 63 -16.42 36.25 -2.16
CA LEU A 63 -15.28 35.38 -2.44
C LEU A 63 -15.48 34.75 -3.81
N SER A 64 -14.49 34.87 -4.67
CA SER A 64 -14.44 34.19 -5.95
C SER A 64 -13.48 33.03 -5.85
N PRO A 65 -13.92 31.78 -6.10
CA PRO A 65 -13.03 30.64 -6.06
C PRO A 65 -11.97 30.74 -7.16
N LEU A 66 -10.77 30.28 -6.86
CA LEU A 66 -9.66 30.19 -7.79
C LEU A 66 -9.48 28.71 -8.15
N ALA A 67 -9.76 28.36 -9.39
CA ALA A 67 -9.51 27.00 -9.88
C ALA A 67 -8.02 26.81 -10.15
N PHE A 68 -7.52 25.63 -9.87
CA PHE A 68 -6.15 25.24 -10.18
C PHE A 68 -6.14 24.42 -11.47
N PRO A 69 -5.44 24.88 -12.52
CA PRO A 69 -5.51 24.24 -13.83
C PRO A 69 -4.66 22.98 -13.94
N LEU A 70 -3.83 22.66 -12.93
CA LEU A 70 -3.04 21.44 -12.93
C LEU A 70 -3.92 20.29 -12.47
N SER A 71 -4.01 19.30 -13.34
CA SER A 71 -4.68 18.05 -13.05
C SER A 71 -3.79 17.11 -12.23
N GLU A 72 -4.35 16.02 -11.83
CA GLU A 72 -3.70 14.86 -11.25
C GLU A 72 -2.26 14.62 -11.76
N PRO A 73 -1.37 14.12 -10.94
CA PRO A 73 -1.52 13.77 -9.52
C PRO A 73 -1.14 14.90 -8.55
N ILE A 74 -0.91 16.12 -9.03
CA ILE A 74 -0.33 17.21 -8.21
C ILE A 74 -1.36 17.85 -7.29
N TRP A 75 -2.59 18.10 -7.79
CA TRP A 75 -3.65 18.76 -7.04
C TRP A 75 -5.05 18.29 -7.48
N PRO A 76 -5.58 17.20 -6.90
CA PRO A 76 -6.84 16.59 -7.33
C PRO A 76 -8.08 17.40 -6.94
N PHE A 77 -7.93 18.42 -6.10
CA PHE A 77 -9.05 19.13 -5.49
C PHE A 77 -9.69 20.20 -6.39
N GLY A 78 -9.09 20.55 -7.51
CA GLY A 78 -9.61 21.54 -8.47
C GLY A 78 -9.71 22.98 -7.95
N LEU A 79 -9.68 23.19 -6.63
CA LEU A 79 -9.80 24.48 -5.96
C LEU A 79 -8.47 24.86 -5.30
N ALA A 80 -7.83 25.96 -5.74
CA ALA A 80 -6.57 26.43 -5.17
C ALA A 80 -6.73 27.45 -4.03
N GLY A 81 -7.87 28.11 -3.95
CA GLY A 81 -8.11 29.17 -2.98
C GLY A 81 -9.20 30.14 -3.40
N PHE A 82 -9.14 31.37 -2.90
CA PHE A 82 -10.16 32.40 -3.13
C PHE A 82 -9.54 33.77 -3.30
N ILE A 83 -10.21 34.57 -4.12
CA ILE A 83 -9.89 35.98 -4.27
C ILE A 83 -11.06 36.79 -3.73
N SER A 84 -10.79 37.71 -2.81
CA SER A 84 -11.76 38.69 -2.35
C SER A 84 -11.78 39.89 -3.29
N GLN A 85 -12.98 40.40 -3.63
CA GLN A 85 -13.12 41.58 -4.48
C GLN A 85 -12.54 42.85 -3.84
N ARG A 86 -12.52 42.92 -2.51
CA ARG A 86 -11.94 44.02 -1.76
C ARG A 86 -10.89 43.48 -0.82
N ARG A 87 -9.76 44.16 -0.76
CA ARG A 87 -8.68 43.83 0.16
C ARG A 87 -9.06 44.28 1.58
N SER A 88 -8.60 43.55 2.59
CA SER A 88 -8.87 43.83 4.00
C SER A 88 -8.24 45.15 4.51
N ASP A 89 -7.12 45.58 3.90
CA ASP A 89 -6.46 46.84 4.17
C ASP A 89 -7.24 48.06 3.67
N GLN A 90 -8.18 47.89 2.75
CA GLN A 90 -8.99 48.97 2.17
C GLN A 90 -10.36 49.15 2.86
N VAL A 91 -10.67 48.26 3.81
CA VAL A 91 -11.99 48.26 4.47
C VAL A 91 -11.78 48.53 5.96
N PRO A 92 -12.32 49.66 6.52
CA PRO A 92 -12.24 49.93 7.94
C PRO A 92 -13.05 48.91 8.73
N ILE A 93 -12.37 48.13 9.58
CA ILE A 93 -12.99 47.15 10.48
C ILE A 93 -13.10 47.81 11.88
N PRO A 94 -14.30 47.78 12.51
CA PRO A 94 -14.53 48.59 13.71
C PRO A 94 -13.65 48.18 14.90
N ASN A 95 -13.42 46.89 15.13
CA ASN A 95 -12.60 46.36 16.21
C ASN A 95 -12.01 45.00 15.92
N ARG A 96 -11.10 44.51 16.77
CA ARG A 96 -10.43 43.20 16.62
C ARG A 96 -11.40 42.00 16.69
N LYS A 97 -12.49 42.09 17.46
CA LYS A 97 -13.51 41.04 17.52
C LYS A 97 -14.21 40.87 16.18
N ALA A 98 -14.56 41.98 15.53
CA ALA A 98 -15.14 41.97 14.19
C ALA A 98 -14.18 41.35 13.17
N LEU A 99 -12.88 41.74 13.23
CA LEU A 99 -11.84 41.17 12.37
C LEU A 99 -11.78 39.65 12.51
N GLY A 100 -11.72 39.16 13.76
CA GLY A 100 -11.65 37.72 14.03
C GLY A 100 -12.86 36.95 13.51
N LEU A 101 -14.08 37.43 13.81
CA LEU A 101 -15.31 36.78 13.35
C LEU A 101 -15.48 36.77 11.83
N ILE A 102 -15.12 37.86 11.17
CA ILE A 102 -15.16 37.95 9.69
C ILE A 102 -14.15 36.98 9.08
N SER A 103 -12.95 36.90 9.67
CA SER A 103 -11.86 36.08 9.12
C SER A 103 -12.09 34.58 9.31
N ILE A 104 -12.63 34.15 10.46
CA ILE A 104 -12.87 32.71 10.71
C ILE A 104 -14.10 32.19 9.98
N SER A 105 -15.05 33.06 9.64
CA SER A 105 -16.35 32.63 9.11
C SER A 105 -16.24 31.81 7.82
N SER A 106 -15.40 32.19 6.88
CA SER A 106 -15.26 31.45 5.62
C SER A 106 -14.52 30.11 5.77
N PRO A 107 -13.36 30.02 6.43
CA PRO A 107 -12.71 28.74 6.67
C PRO A 107 -13.62 27.76 7.43
N LEU A 108 -14.30 28.23 8.47
CA LEU A 108 -15.17 27.38 9.28
C LEU A 108 -16.35 26.79 8.48
N VAL A 109 -17.00 27.61 7.65
CA VAL A 109 -18.11 27.15 6.79
C VAL A 109 -17.62 26.14 5.75
N MET A 110 -16.46 26.39 5.14
CA MET A 110 -15.87 25.45 4.19
C MET A 110 -15.46 24.14 4.84
N PHE A 111 -14.89 24.20 6.02
CA PHE A 111 -14.54 23.02 6.80
C PHE A 111 -15.78 22.16 7.10
N ILE A 112 -16.85 22.78 7.61
CA ILE A 112 -18.11 22.06 7.93
C ILE A 112 -18.72 21.47 6.65
N SER A 113 -18.77 22.25 5.56
CA SER A 113 -19.24 21.76 4.26
C SER A 113 -18.37 20.64 3.73
N GLY A 114 -17.05 20.76 3.91
CA GLY A 114 -16.07 19.75 3.52
C GLY A 114 -16.30 18.42 4.24
N ILE A 115 -16.45 18.43 5.56
CA ILE A 115 -16.79 17.21 6.33
C ILE A 115 -18.08 16.58 5.82
N PHE A 116 -19.13 17.38 5.65
CA PHE A 116 -20.42 16.89 5.18
C PHE A 116 -20.31 16.21 3.81
N LEU A 117 -19.63 16.86 2.85
CA LEU A 117 -19.43 16.31 1.51
C LEU A 117 -18.52 15.07 1.52
N THR A 118 -17.49 15.04 2.37
CA THR A 118 -16.62 13.86 2.52
C THR A 118 -17.45 12.65 2.99
N ILE A 119 -18.23 12.79 4.05
CA ILE A 119 -19.07 11.70 4.55
C ILE A 119 -20.10 11.27 3.50
N LEU A 120 -20.76 12.24 2.85
CA LEU A 120 -21.72 11.96 1.80
C LEU A 120 -21.09 11.21 0.63
N GLY A 121 -19.94 11.65 0.15
CA GLY A 121 -19.25 11.02 -0.97
C GLY A 121 -18.74 9.61 -0.63
N ILE A 122 -18.21 9.38 0.57
CA ILE A 122 -17.84 8.03 1.04
C ILE A 122 -19.07 7.10 1.04
N SER A 123 -20.26 7.61 1.37
CA SER A 123 -21.49 6.80 1.33
C SER A 123 -21.91 6.43 -0.09
N TYR A 124 -21.59 7.23 -1.08
CA TYR A 124 -21.83 6.94 -2.50
C TYR A 124 -20.74 6.07 -3.14
N THR A 125 -19.56 6.00 -2.54
CA THR A 125 -18.45 5.20 -3.08
C THR A 125 -18.79 3.71 -3.00
N SER A 126 -18.62 3.00 -4.13
CA SER A 126 -18.79 1.55 -4.21
C SER A 126 -17.73 0.83 -3.38
N THR A 127 -18.08 -0.36 -2.86
CA THR A 127 -17.14 -1.30 -2.27
C THR A 127 -16.46 -2.18 -3.32
N GLN A 128 -17.03 -2.26 -4.53
CA GLN A 128 -16.43 -3.01 -5.63
C GLN A 128 -15.43 -2.11 -6.36
N PRO A 129 -14.21 -2.60 -6.61
CA PRO A 129 -13.23 -1.86 -7.39
C PRO A 129 -13.75 -1.61 -8.80
N PRO A 130 -13.53 -0.41 -9.35
CA PRO A 130 -13.77 -0.15 -10.77
C PRO A 130 -12.66 -0.79 -11.61
N ASP A 131 -12.90 -0.92 -12.93
CA ASP A 131 -11.85 -1.27 -13.88
C ASP A 131 -10.84 -0.13 -13.95
N LEU A 132 -9.68 -0.32 -13.32
CA LEU A 132 -8.64 0.69 -13.25
C LEU A 132 -7.58 0.44 -14.33
N GLU A 133 -7.23 1.46 -15.12
CA GLU A 133 -6.09 1.43 -16.06
C GLU A 133 -4.86 2.17 -15.51
N ALA A 134 -4.98 2.87 -14.40
CA ALA A 134 -3.92 3.65 -13.80
C ALA A 134 -3.94 3.53 -12.27
N PRO A 135 -2.78 3.67 -11.58
CA PRO A 135 -2.72 3.56 -10.14
C PRO A 135 -3.75 4.46 -9.45
N PRO A 136 -4.56 3.94 -8.52
CA PRO A 136 -5.55 4.73 -7.82
C PRO A 136 -4.92 5.75 -6.88
N MET A 137 -5.67 6.78 -6.53
CA MET A 137 -5.27 7.79 -5.55
C MET A 137 -5.91 7.45 -4.21
N ALA A 138 -5.14 6.92 -3.28
CA ALA A 138 -5.61 6.64 -1.93
C ALA A 138 -5.70 7.91 -1.09
N PHE A 139 -6.84 8.12 -0.43
CA PHE A 139 -7.13 9.30 0.38
C PHE A 139 -7.15 8.96 1.87
N SER A 140 -6.01 8.57 2.43
CA SER A 140 -5.91 8.06 3.81
C SER A 140 -5.30 9.04 4.82
N GLY A 141 -4.67 10.10 4.36
CA GLY A 141 -3.86 10.98 5.24
C GLY A 141 -4.63 11.97 6.12
N ASN A 142 -5.93 12.15 5.91
CA ASN A 142 -6.72 13.17 6.60
C ASN A 142 -7.18 12.68 7.99
N VAL A 143 -7.09 13.56 9.01
CA VAL A 143 -7.48 13.24 10.39
C VAL A 143 -8.96 12.85 10.49
N ILE A 144 -9.85 13.44 9.68
CA ILE A 144 -11.28 13.10 9.66
C ILE A 144 -11.46 11.65 9.22
N ILE A 145 -10.73 11.22 8.20
CA ILE A 145 -10.76 9.84 7.70
C ILE A 145 -10.29 8.88 8.80
N GLY A 146 -9.17 9.18 9.46
CA GLY A 146 -8.69 8.37 10.59
C GLY A 146 -9.70 8.27 11.76
N ILE A 147 -10.46 9.34 12.00
CA ILE A 147 -11.55 9.30 12.98
C ILE A 147 -12.71 8.40 12.50
N LEU A 148 -13.12 8.51 11.24
CA LEU A 148 -14.20 7.67 10.68
C LEU A 148 -13.81 6.19 10.71
N GLU A 149 -12.56 5.87 10.39
CA GLU A 149 -11.98 4.53 10.46
C GLU A 149 -11.99 4.01 11.90
N SER A 150 -11.47 4.79 12.86
CA SER A 150 -11.41 4.39 14.28
C SER A 150 -12.77 4.18 14.91
N LEU A 151 -13.82 4.86 14.44
CA LEU A 151 -15.18 4.71 14.90
C LEU A 151 -15.94 3.55 14.24
N GLY A 152 -15.38 2.95 13.18
CA GLY A 152 -16.02 1.85 12.44
C GLY A 152 -17.39 2.22 11.84
N ILE A 153 -17.60 3.50 11.50
CA ILE A 153 -18.90 4.01 11.02
C ILE A 153 -19.19 3.56 9.59
N VAL A 154 -18.13 3.31 8.80
CA VAL A 154 -18.23 2.96 7.39
C VAL A 154 -17.61 1.60 7.17
N GLU A 155 -18.36 0.67 6.60
CA GLU A 155 -17.85 -0.64 6.20
C GLU A 155 -16.87 -0.51 5.02
N SER A 156 -15.77 -1.28 5.05
CA SER A 156 -14.74 -1.32 4.01
C SER A 156 -14.21 0.07 3.61
N LEU A 157 -13.94 0.91 4.62
CA LEU A 157 -13.49 2.27 4.39
C LEU A 157 -12.12 2.31 3.68
N ASP A 158 -11.19 1.44 4.07
CA ASP A 158 -9.86 1.21 3.47
C ASP A 158 -9.94 0.98 1.95
N VAL A 159 -10.87 0.14 1.53
CA VAL A 159 -11.13 -0.15 0.12
C VAL A 159 -11.71 1.09 -0.58
N LYS A 160 -12.73 1.71 -0.02
CA LYS A 160 -13.39 2.90 -0.60
C LYS A 160 -12.46 4.09 -0.76
N LEU A 161 -11.47 4.25 0.13
CA LEU A 161 -10.51 5.36 0.08
C LEU A 161 -9.63 5.35 -1.18
N GLN A 162 -9.59 4.26 -1.90
CA GLN A 162 -8.77 4.10 -3.10
C GLN A 162 -9.43 4.65 -4.37
N TRP A 163 -10.77 4.69 -4.42
CA TRP A 163 -11.54 5.22 -5.55
C TRP A 163 -12.74 6.05 -5.10
N LEU A 164 -12.47 7.02 -4.24
CA LEU A 164 -13.49 7.90 -3.70
C LEU A 164 -14.34 8.57 -4.78
N ASP A 165 -15.65 8.63 -4.51
CA ASP A 165 -16.56 9.46 -5.32
C ASP A 165 -16.06 10.92 -5.37
N PRO A 166 -16.17 11.61 -6.51
CA PRO A 166 -15.76 13.00 -6.66
C PRO A 166 -16.35 13.96 -5.63
N ILE A 167 -17.53 13.66 -5.06
CA ILE A 167 -18.12 14.45 -3.96
C ILE A 167 -17.21 14.39 -2.70
N ALA A 168 -16.68 13.20 -2.37
CA ALA A 168 -15.78 13.05 -1.24
C ALA A 168 -14.47 13.80 -1.46
N ILE A 169 -13.90 13.70 -2.66
CA ILE A 169 -12.68 14.43 -3.05
C ILE A 169 -12.90 15.94 -2.97
N ALA A 170 -14.05 16.43 -3.43
CA ALA A 170 -14.45 17.83 -3.30
C ALA A 170 -14.51 18.25 -1.82
N GLY A 171 -15.05 17.38 -0.95
CA GLY A 171 -15.11 17.61 0.49
C GLY A 171 -13.72 17.70 1.13
N LEU A 172 -12.83 16.77 0.82
CA LEU A 172 -11.43 16.78 1.29
C LEU A 172 -10.68 18.02 0.79
N GLY A 173 -10.92 18.43 -0.45
CA GLY A 173 -10.36 19.65 -1.00
C GLY A 173 -10.80 20.91 -0.25
N LEU A 174 -12.07 21.00 0.13
CA LEU A 174 -12.57 22.10 0.95
C LEU A 174 -11.97 22.11 2.35
N CYS A 175 -11.78 20.96 2.99
CA CYS A 175 -11.08 20.84 4.27
C CYS A 175 -9.62 21.30 4.14
N THR A 176 -8.90 20.81 3.13
CA THR A 176 -7.49 21.17 2.86
C THR A 176 -7.33 22.68 2.61
N VAL A 177 -8.17 23.29 1.78
CA VAL A 177 -8.14 24.71 1.51
C VAL A 177 -8.52 25.52 2.76
N SER A 178 -9.50 25.05 3.55
CA SER A 178 -9.84 25.68 4.84
C SER A 178 -8.64 25.68 5.78
N TRP A 179 -7.91 24.58 5.86
CA TRP A 179 -6.69 24.47 6.67
C TRP A 179 -5.61 25.45 6.21
N ILE A 180 -5.34 25.51 4.90
CA ILE A 180 -4.37 26.46 4.32
C ILE A 180 -4.74 27.92 4.65
N MET A 181 -6.02 28.24 4.60
CA MET A 181 -6.50 29.59 4.92
C MET A 181 -6.28 29.97 6.39
N LEU A 182 -6.20 29.01 7.30
CA LEU A 182 -5.94 29.25 8.72
C LEU A 182 -4.46 29.34 9.08
N LEU A 183 -3.56 29.06 8.15
CA LEU A 183 -2.12 29.27 8.36
C LEU A 183 -1.83 30.78 8.52
N PRO A 184 -0.85 31.15 9.37
CA PRO A 184 -0.45 32.52 9.62
C PRO A 184 0.37 33.11 8.46
N ILE A 185 -0.17 33.02 7.24
CA ILE A 185 0.44 33.56 6.03
C ILE A 185 -0.06 35.01 5.84
N PRO A 186 0.82 36.00 5.66
CA PRO A 186 0.42 37.38 5.50
C PRO A 186 -0.69 37.61 4.50
N GLY A 187 -1.79 38.26 4.95
CA GLY A 187 -2.98 38.53 4.16
C GLY A 187 -3.95 37.35 4.00
N PHE A 188 -3.73 36.23 4.68
CA PHE A 188 -4.69 35.13 4.79
C PHE A 188 -5.60 35.32 6.02
N PRO A 189 -6.76 34.68 6.09
CA PRO A 189 -7.62 34.70 7.28
C PRO A 189 -6.89 34.32 8.56
N GLY A 190 -5.94 33.36 8.53
CA GLY A 190 -5.13 32.95 9.69
C GLY A 190 -4.26 34.08 10.24
N ASP A 191 -3.68 34.88 9.37
CA ASP A 191 -2.93 36.10 9.78
C ASP A 191 -3.85 37.13 10.45
N HIS A 192 -5.01 37.42 9.87
CA HIS A 192 -6.01 38.29 10.46
C HIS A 192 -6.54 37.79 11.81
N LEU A 193 -6.67 36.46 11.98
CA LEU A 193 -7.03 35.87 13.26
C LEU A 193 -5.94 36.06 14.29
N LEU A 194 -4.67 35.94 13.89
CA LEU A 194 -3.54 36.22 14.76
C LEU A 194 -3.55 37.67 15.25
N HIS A 195 -3.78 38.64 14.35
CA HIS A 195 -3.99 40.04 14.69
C HIS A 195 -5.15 40.24 15.67
N SER A 196 -6.24 39.56 15.49
CA SER A 196 -7.40 39.62 16.38
C SER A 196 -7.07 39.15 17.81
N ILE A 197 -6.23 38.13 17.95
CA ILE A 197 -5.93 37.44 19.21
C ILE A 197 -4.81 38.15 19.99
N LEU A 198 -3.72 38.54 19.32
CA LEU A 198 -2.50 39.02 19.97
C LEU A 198 -2.63 40.40 20.58
N GLY A 199 -3.34 41.30 19.93
CA GLY A 199 -3.48 42.71 20.38
C GLY A 199 -2.31 43.61 20.02
N PRO A 200 -2.50 44.95 20.16
CA PRO A 200 -1.56 45.96 19.66
C PRO A 200 -0.18 45.86 20.31
N ASP A 201 -0.08 45.64 21.62
CA ASP A 201 1.19 45.59 22.35
C ASP A 201 2.08 44.41 21.90
N ASN A 202 1.46 43.34 21.39
CA ASN A 202 2.16 42.17 20.89
C ASN A 202 2.42 42.25 19.37
N LEU A 203 1.65 43.03 18.64
CA LEU A 203 1.79 43.26 17.21
C LEU A 203 2.88 44.28 16.88
N LEU A 204 3.12 45.24 17.78
CA LEU A 204 4.21 46.20 17.64
C LEU A 204 5.61 45.58 17.74
N SER A 205 5.72 44.33 18.23
CA SER A 205 6.97 43.59 18.16
C SER A 205 6.97 42.69 16.91
N ASP A 206 7.60 43.12 15.84
CA ASP A 206 7.88 42.32 14.63
C ASP A 206 8.44 40.93 14.95
N ASP A 207 9.11 40.81 16.09
CA ASP A 207 9.72 39.56 16.55
C ASP A 207 8.70 38.47 16.82
N LYS A 208 7.53 38.77 17.46
CA LYS A 208 6.55 37.73 17.82
C LYS A 208 5.83 37.17 16.60
N GLN A 209 5.43 38.00 15.65
CA GLN A 209 4.83 37.53 14.39
C GLN A 209 5.85 36.71 13.61
N THR A 210 7.09 37.14 13.55
CA THR A 210 8.17 36.43 12.87
C THR A 210 8.45 35.07 13.54
N ILE A 211 8.45 35.02 14.88
CA ILE A 211 8.61 33.75 15.62
C ILE A 211 7.47 32.78 15.33
N ILE A 212 6.20 33.23 15.37
CA ILE A 212 5.05 32.37 15.08
C ILE A 212 5.11 31.89 13.64
N PHE A 213 5.41 32.78 12.70
CA PHE A 213 5.56 32.40 11.28
C PHE A 213 6.70 31.40 11.08
N ALA A 214 7.88 31.67 11.66
CA ALA A 214 9.03 30.76 11.55
C ALA A 214 8.75 29.42 12.21
N SER A 215 8.11 29.41 13.40
CA SER A 215 7.72 28.15 14.06
C SER A 215 6.74 27.34 13.23
N THR A 216 5.75 27.99 12.60
CA THR A 216 4.80 27.32 11.69
C THR A 216 5.51 26.76 10.47
N LEU A 217 6.42 27.55 9.86
CA LEU A 217 7.20 27.10 8.71
C LEU A 217 8.10 25.90 9.05
N ILE A 218 8.78 25.96 10.20
CA ILE A 218 9.62 24.85 10.69
C ILE A 218 8.76 23.61 10.95
N ALA A 219 7.61 23.76 11.61
CA ALA A 219 6.69 22.65 11.84
C ALA A 219 6.22 22.03 10.52
N MET A 220 5.85 22.84 9.53
CA MET A 220 5.50 22.36 8.19
C MET A 220 6.65 21.60 7.53
N VAL A 221 7.87 22.14 7.57
CA VAL A 221 9.05 21.47 7.00
C VAL A 221 9.29 20.12 7.69
N LEU A 222 9.18 20.05 9.00
CA LEU A 222 9.38 18.80 9.75
C LEU A 222 8.29 17.75 9.42
N ILE A 223 7.04 18.16 9.29
CA ILE A 223 5.93 17.26 8.99
C ILE A 223 6.02 16.73 7.55
N PHE A 224 6.42 17.58 6.60
CA PHE A 224 6.44 17.25 5.17
C PHE A 224 7.83 16.88 4.63
N ALA A 225 8.85 16.77 5.50
CA ALA A 225 10.22 16.47 5.07
C ALA A 225 10.43 15.00 4.62
N THR A 226 9.64 14.09 5.15
CA THR A 226 9.75 12.65 4.85
C THR A 226 9.15 12.28 3.50
N ASP A 227 8.16 13.04 3.06
CA ASP A 227 7.49 12.82 1.78
C ASP A 227 7.10 14.18 1.18
N PRO A 228 8.00 14.81 0.40
CA PRO A 228 7.85 16.19 -0.05
C PRO A 228 6.77 16.31 -1.12
N TRP A 229 5.54 16.47 -0.69
CA TRP A 229 4.45 16.81 -1.59
C TRP A 229 4.64 18.22 -2.19
N PHE A 230 4.77 18.28 -3.51
CA PHE A 230 5.09 19.52 -4.22
C PHE A 230 4.22 20.74 -3.85
N PRO A 231 2.89 20.64 -3.67
CA PRO A 231 2.07 21.78 -3.25
C PRO A 231 2.49 22.42 -1.94
N TRP A 232 3.05 21.67 -0.98
CA TRP A 232 3.57 22.24 0.26
C TRP A 232 4.76 23.17 0.04
N LEU A 233 5.64 22.83 -0.89
CA LEU A 233 6.76 23.68 -1.28
C LEU A 233 6.26 24.99 -1.91
N VAL A 234 5.22 24.91 -2.72
CA VAL A 234 4.59 26.10 -3.32
C VAL A 234 3.98 26.99 -2.25
N ILE A 235 3.21 26.42 -1.31
CA ILE A 235 2.59 27.16 -0.21
C ILE A 235 3.65 27.81 0.68
N ALA A 236 4.70 27.06 1.06
CA ALA A 236 5.81 27.57 1.85
C ALA A 236 6.55 28.69 1.12
N THR A 237 6.81 28.53 -0.17
CA THR A 237 7.44 29.55 -1.01
C THR A 237 6.61 30.84 -1.07
N ILE A 238 5.29 30.72 -1.28
CA ILE A 238 4.37 31.86 -1.28
C ILE A 238 4.37 32.53 0.10
N ALA A 239 4.37 31.77 1.19
CA ALA A 239 4.38 32.28 2.54
C ALA A 239 5.65 33.10 2.83
N VAL A 240 6.82 32.54 2.50
CA VAL A 240 8.12 33.22 2.65
C VAL A 240 8.19 34.47 1.78
N TRP A 241 7.81 34.34 0.50
CA TRP A 241 7.79 35.47 -0.42
C TRP A 241 6.90 36.58 0.08
N ARG A 242 5.69 36.30 0.57
CA ARG A 242 4.78 37.31 1.11
C ARG A 242 5.30 37.97 2.37
N ARG A 243 6.00 37.25 3.25
CA ARG A 243 6.57 37.80 4.49
C ARG A 243 7.74 38.73 4.24
N PHE A 244 8.61 38.40 3.29
CA PHE A 244 9.86 39.10 3.03
C PHE A 244 9.85 39.94 1.74
N SER A 245 8.72 40.07 1.08
CA SER A 245 8.60 40.92 -0.11
C SER A 245 8.82 42.40 0.23
N PRO A 246 9.52 43.14 -0.64
CA PRO A 246 9.68 44.59 -0.46
C PRO A 246 8.36 45.35 -0.64
N THR A 247 7.33 44.74 -1.20
CA THR A 247 5.97 45.28 -1.24
C THR A 247 5.19 44.76 -0.05
N PRO A 248 5.08 45.46 1.07
CA PRO A 248 4.38 44.95 2.24
C PRO A 248 2.92 44.73 1.91
N ILE A 249 2.40 43.56 2.32
CA ILE A 249 0.97 43.37 2.41
C ILE A 249 0.53 44.18 3.59
N LEU A 250 -0.29 45.18 3.32
CA LEU A 250 -0.76 46.08 4.37
C LEU A 250 -1.65 45.30 5.34
N ASP A 251 -1.41 45.54 6.63
CA ASP A 251 -2.21 44.95 7.70
C ASP A 251 -3.66 45.38 7.60
N PRO A 252 -4.62 44.59 8.11
CA PRO A 252 -6.01 44.95 8.10
C PRO A 252 -6.24 46.25 8.87
N PHE A 253 -6.96 47.20 8.29
CA PHE A 253 -7.23 48.50 8.93
C PHE A 253 -8.33 48.33 10.00
N VAL A 254 -7.90 48.30 11.28
CA VAL A 254 -8.79 48.24 12.46
C VAL A 254 -8.92 49.61 13.05
N VAL A 255 -10.14 50.13 13.22
CA VAL A 255 -10.40 51.49 13.70
C VAL A 255 -10.13 51.60 15.21
N ASP A 256 -10.57 50.64 15.99
CA ASP A 256 -10.34 50.54 17.42
C ASP A 256 -9.57 49.28 17.77
N GLU A 257 -8.25 49.41 17.84
CA GLU A 257 -7.37 48.32 18.21
C GLU A 257 -7.39 48.02 19.72
N SER A 258 -7.79 49.00 20.54
CA SER A 258 -7.81 48.89 22.01
C SER A 258 -8.95 48.00 22.48
N SER A 259 -10.09 47.97 21.78
CA SER A 259 -11.20 47.09 22.11
C SER A 259 -10.90 45.67 21.60
N GLY A 260 -10.25 44.90 22.46
CA GLY A 260 -9.85 43.53 22.23
C GLY A 260 -10.97 42.53 22.46
N LEU A 261 -10.62 41.28 22.22
CA LEU A 261 -11.41 40.15 22.67
C LEU A 261 -11.34 40.06 24.19
N ASP A 262 -12.48 39.93 24.86
CA ASP A 262 -12.53 39.49 26.25
C ASP A 262 -11.90 38.08 26.38
N ASP A 263 -11.37 37.75 27.56
CA ASP A 263 -10.64 36.51 27.78
C ASP A 263 -11.44 35.26 27.41
N ILE A 264 -12.76 35.28 27.65
CA ILE A 264 -13.65 34.16 27.30
C ILE A 264 -13.73 34.00 25.77
N SER A 265 -13.99 35.12 25.07
CA SER A 265 -14.06 35.10 23.59
C SER A 265 -12.72 34.71 22.96
N ARG A 266 -11.59 35.22 23.52
CA ARG A 266 -10.25 34.85 23.05
C ARG A 266 -9.99 33.36 23.16
N ASN A 267 -10.33 32.73 24.32
CA ASN A 267 -10.15 31.30 24.53
C ASN A 267 -11.05 30.48 23.59
N GLN A 268 -12.29 30.91 23.38
CA GLN A 268 -13.20 30.26 22.42
C GLN A 268 -12.64 30.32 21.00
N PHE A 269 -12.13 31.47 20.55
CA PHE A 269 -11.50 31.60 19.24
C PHE A 269 -10.30 30.66 19.09
N VAL A 270 -9.39 30.67 20.06
CA VAL A 270 -8.20 29.80 20.03
C VAL A 270 -8.61 28.33 19.98
N THR A 271 -9.60 27.94 20.78
CA THR A 271 -10.11 26.55 20.79
C THR A 271 -10.70 26.16 19.44
N VAL A 272 -11.54 27.01 18.84
CA VAL A 272 -12.16 26.71 17.53
C VAL A 272 -11.09 26.64 16.44
N ILE A 273 -10.15 27.58 16.43
CA ILE A 273 -9.04 27.57 15.45
C ILE A 273 -8.20 26.29 15.59
N ALA A 274 -7.79 25.97 16.82
CA ALA A 274 -7.02 24.77 17.10
C ALA A 274 -7.77 23.49 16.67
N MET A 275 -9.06 23.41 16.98
CA MET A 275 -9.89 22.28 16.58
C MET A 275 -9.95 22.15 15.06
N VAL A 276 -10.20 23.25 14.34
CA VAL A 276 -10.25 23.21 12.85
C VAL A 276 -8.88 22.89 12.27
N ILE A 277 -7.78 23.46 12.79
CA ILE A 277 -6.42 23.14 12.31
C ILE A 277 -6.09 21.66 12.50
N ILE A 278 -6.47 21.06 13.62
CA ILE A 278 -6.20 19.64 13.87
C ILE A 278 -7.09 18.77 12.99
N LEU A 279 -8.40 19.01 12.95
CA LEU A 279 -9.33 18.17 12.24
C LEU A 279 -9.25 18.31 10.71
N ALA A 280 -8.97 19.52 10.21
CA ALA A 280 -8.80 19.77 8.79
C ALA A 280 -7.38 19.47 8.28
N PHE A 281 -6.48 18.99 9.15
CA PHE A 281 -5.11 18.66 8.77
C PHE A 281 -5.11 17.60 7.66
N PRO A 282 -4.54 17.90 6.49
CA PRO A 282 -4.66 17.03 5.32
C PRO A 282 -3.67 15.86 5.30
N GLY A 283 -2.87 15.67 6.37
CA GLY A 283 -1.79 14.70 6.36
C GLY A 283 -0.53 15.18 5.63
N ALA A 284 0.56 14.43 5.72
CA ALA A 284 1.83 14.77 5.10
C ALA A 284 1.72 14.81 3.56
N ASN A 285 0.94 13.92 2.97
CA ASN A 285 0.74 13.76 1.52
C ASN A 285 -0.45 14.60 1.00
N GLY A 286 -0.88 15.60 1.72
CA GLY A 286 -1.98 16.46 1.28
C GLY A 286 -3.33 15.77 1.17
N SER A 287 -3.62 14.79 2.01
CA SER A 287 -4.81 13.93 2.04
C SER A 287 -4.86 12.84 0.98
N TYR A 288 -3.85 12.64 0.18
CA TYR A 288 -3.82 11.57 -0.81
C TYR A 288 -2.39 11.10 -1.10
N SER A 289 -2.28 9.87 -1.55
CA SER A 289 -1.08 9.28 -2.14
C SER A 289 -1.44 8.53 -3.41
N VAL A 290 -0.50 8.43 -4.35
CA VAL A 290 -0.67 7.51 -5.46
C VAL A 290 -0.24 6.15 -4.96
N THR A 291 -1.14 5.18 -4.99
CA THR A 291 -0.86 3.80 -4.58
C THR A 291 0.10 3.17 -5.58
N GLU A 292 1.05 2.39 -5.10
CA GLU A 292 1.83 1.54 -5.99
C GLU A 292 0.87 0.58 -6.70
N TRP A 293 1.02 0.51 -8.02
CA TRP A 293 0.26 -0.41 -8.84
C TRP A 293 0.99 -1.73 -8.82
N ASP A 294 0.54 -2.63 -7.96
CA ASP A 294 0.98 -4.01 -8.02
C ASP A 294 -0.14 -4.87 -8.59
N GLU A 295 0.14 -5.49 -9.71
CA GLU A 295 -0.79 -6.36 -10.44
C GLU A 295 -0.55 -7.84 -10.12
N GLY A 296 0.34 -8.12 -9.16
CA GLY A 296 0.71 -9.44 -8.72
C GLY A 296 -0.26 -10.04 -7.71
N ILE A 297 0.06 -11.27 -7.32
CA ILE A 297 -0.61 -11.97 -6.22
C ILE A 297 0.36 -12.17 -5.06
N GLU A 298 -0.16 -12.09 -3.86
CA GLU A 298 0.62 -12.34 -2.65
C GLU A 298 0.86 -13.84 -2.46
N THR A 299 2.11 -14.25 -2.67
CA THR A 299 2.53 -15.65 -2.51
C THR A 299 3.25 -15.93 -1.20
N SER A 300 3.44 -14.92 -0.33
CA SER A 300 4.16 -15.04 0.94
C SER A 300 3.51 -16.02 1.92
N HIS A 301 2.20 -16.21 1.80
CA HIS A 301 1.42 -17.14 2.64
C HIS A 301 1.37 -18.55 2.09
N TRP A 302 1.89 -18.80 0.89
CA TRP A 302 1.92 -20.12 0.33
C TRP A 302 2.97 -20.98 1.04
N PRO A 303 2.68 -22.26 1.31
CA PRO A 303 3.63 -23.13 1.97
C PRO A 303 4.87 -23.33 1.11
N SER A 304 6.05 -23.22 1.71
CA SER A 304 7.32 -23.58 1.07
C SER A 304 7.64 -25.07 1.22
N GLU A 305 7.07 -25.71 2.25
CA GLU A 305 7.26 -27.12 2.55
C GLU A 305 5.93 -27.75 2.98
N VAL A 306 5.67 -28.95 2.52
CA VAL A 306 4.47 -29.73 2.89
C VAL A 306 4.87 -31.15 3.22
N VAL A 307 4.48 -31.62 4.40
CA VAL A 307 4.63 -33.01 4.80
C VAL A 307 3.44 -33.81 4.31
N TYR A 308 3.67 -34.86 3.52
CA TYR A 308 2.62 -35.74 3.03
C TYR A 308 2.77 -37.16 3.60
N THR A 309 1.65 -37.85 3.80
CA THR A 309 1.62 -39.23 4.29
C THR A 309 1.33 -40.17 3.13
N VAL A 310 2.14 -41.21 2.99
CA VAL A 310 1.99 -42.27 1.98
C VAL A 310 0.63 -42.94 2.11
N GLY A 311 -0.10 -43.01 1.03
CA GLY A 311 -1.43 -43.64 0.98
C GLY A 311 -2.59 -42.78 1.48
N GLU A 312 -2.33 -41.55 1.87
CA GLU A 312 -3.35 -40.58 2.25
C GLU A 312 -3.37 -39.39 1.27
N GLU A 313 -4.55 -38.85 1.07
CA GLU A 313 -4.73 -37.62 0.29
C GLU A 313 -4.24 -36.42 1.08
N THR A 314 -3.34 -35.65 0.50
CA THR A 314 -2.83 -34.41 1.12
C THR A 314 -3.35 -33.20 0.35
N ILE A 315 -4.07 -32.32 1.04
CA ILE A 315 -4.63 -31.08 0.46
C ILE A 315 -3.72 -29.91 0.81
N ILE A 316 -3.30 -29.18 -0.23
CA ILE A 316 -2.43 -28.00 -0.10
C ILE A 316 -3.23 -26.77 -0.54
N PRO A 317 -3.71 -25.93 0.39
CA PRO A 317 -4.48 -24.74 0.04
C PRO A 317 -3.53 -23.62 -0.41
N LEU A 318 -3.78 -23.06 -1.59
CA LEU A 318 -3.15 -21.86 -2.11
C LEU A 318 -4.15 -20.73 -2.11
N THR A 319 -3.94 -19.74 -1.25
CA THR A 319 -4.78 -18.54 -1.23
C THR A 319 -4.35 -17.61 -2.34
N ILE A 320 -5.27 -17.24 -3.21
CA ILE A 320 -5.07 -16.25 -4.27
C ILE A 320 -5.63 -14.93 -3.78
N ALA A 321 -4.74 -14.03 -3.44
CA ALA A 321 -5.07 -12.67 -3.02
C ALA A 321 -4.25 -11.67 -3.85
N PRO A 322 -4.85 -10.60 -4.37
CA PRO A 322 -4.11 -9.54 -5.03
C PRO A 322 -3.12 -8.88 -4.05
N GLU A 323 -1.90 -8.61 -4.50
CA GLU A 323 -0.92 -7.82 -3.74
C GLU A 323 -1.33 -6.34 -3.71
N GLY A 324 -1.87 -5.83 -4.81
CA GLY A 324 -2.40 -4.50 -4.96
C GLY A 324 -3.93 -4.44 -4.88
N VAL A 325 -4.47 -3.27 -5.23
CA VAL A 325 -5.92 -3.00 -5.20
C VAL A 325 -6.63 -3.37 -6.49
N VAL A 326 -5.88 -3.77 -7.50
CA VAL A 326 -6.41 -4.10 -8.82
C VAL A 326 -6.95 -5.52 -8.82
N PRO A 327 -8.13 -5.76 -9.39
CA PRO A 327 -8.60 -7.12 -9.61
C PRO A 327 -7.62 -7.88 -10.49
N VAL A 328 -7.23 -9.06 -10.05
CA VAL A 328 -6.26 -9.88 -10.79
C VAL A 328 -6.95 -10.96 -11.58
N SER A 329 -6.43 -11.20 -12.80
CA SER A 329 -6.91 -12.28 -13.69
C SER A 329 -5.73 -12.91 -14.39
N GLY A 330 -5.81 -14.23 -14.65
CA GLY A 330 -4.73 -14.93 -15.33
C GLY A 330 -4.78 -16.42 -15.16
N TRP A 331 -3.61 -17.04 -15.18
CA TRP A 331 -3.45 -18.49 -15.11
C TRP A 331 -2.45 -18.89 -14.04
N ILE A 332 -2.72 -19.99 -13.36
CA ILE A 332 -1.81 -20.64 -12.43
C ILE A 332 -1.62 -22.08 -12.93
N GLN A 333 -0.38 -22.46 -13.16
CA GLN A 333 -0.01 -23.79 -13.64
C GLN A 333 0.82 -24.52 -12.59
N PHE A 334 0.54 -25.78 -12.38
CA PHE A 334 1.24 -26.63 -11.43
C PHE A 334 2.03 -27.70 -12.17
N ARG A 335 3.26 -27.90 -11.75
CA ARG A 335 4.13 -28.93 -12.29
C ARG A 335 4.84 -29.66 -11.18
N MET A 336 4.72 -30.99 -11.19
CA MET A 336 5.52 -31.83 -10.30
C MET A 336 6.92 -31.98 -10.86
N GLU A 337 7.93 -31.82 -10.01
CA GLU A 337 9.33 -32.07 -10.32
C GLU A 337 9.91 -33.08 -9.35
N GLY A 338 10.76 -33.96 -9.88
CA GLY A 338 11.37 -35.06 -9.11
C GLY A 338 10.96 -36.41 -9.63
N PRO A 339 11.06 -37.46 -8.83
CA PRO A 339 10.67 -38.83 -9.23
C PRO A 339 9.14 -39.01 -9.21
N VAL A 340 8.53 -38.54 -10.23
CA VAL A 340 7.10 -38.25 -10.36
C VAL A 340 6.23 -39.52 -10.65
N SER A 341 6.83 -40.65 -10.89
CA SER A 341 6.09 -41.83 -11.41
C SER A 341 5.08 -42.44 -10.44
N GLN A 342 4.94 -41.90 -9.25
CA GLN A 342 4.09 -42.46 -8.19
C GLN A 342 3.23 -41.43 -7.47
N LEU A 343 3.52 -40.16 -7.65
CA LEU A 343 2.75 -39.06 -7.08
C LEU A 343 1.86 -38.48 -8.17
N ASP A 344 0.58 -38.43 -7.92
CA ASP A 344 -0.40 -37.75 -8.76
C ASP A 344 -0.81 -36.43 -8.15
N LEU A 345 -0.76 -35.37 -8.96
CA LEU A 345 -1.12 -34.02 -8.57
C LEU A 345 -2.32 -33.56 -9.37
N SER A 346 -3.39 -33.30 -8.69
CA SER A 346 -4.60 -32.70 -9.24
C SER A 346 -4.95 -31.39 -8.50
N SER A 347 -5.88 -30.63 -9.02
CA SER A 347 -6.43 -29.45 -8.39
C SER A 347 -7.96 -29.45 -8.44
N ASP A 348 -8.58 -28.70 -7.55
CA ASP A 348 -10.03 -28.50 -7.53
C ASP A 348 -10.52 -27.51 -8.60
N CYS A 349 -9.65 -27.08 -9.50
CA CYS A 349 -9.98 -26.16 -10.58
C CYS A 349 -10.80 -26.84 -11.68
N SER A 350 -11.72 -26.08 -12.25
CA SER A 350 -12.64 -26.58 -13.28
C SER A 350 -12.04 -26.72 -14.68
N ASP A 351 -10.87 -26.13 -14.96
CA ASP A 351 -10.35 -26.01 -16.33
C ASP A 351 -9.54 -27.24 -16.75
N THR A 352 -8.49 -27.56 -16.01
CA THR A 352 -7.68 -28.76 -16.17
C THR A 352 -7.04 -29.15 -14.85
N GLU A 353 -6.64 -30.42 -14.69
CA GLU A 353 -6.01 -30.92 -13.47
C GLU A 353 -4.73 -30.18 -13.06
N GLN A 354 -4.05 -29.51 -13.99
CA GLN A 354 -2.76 -28.85 -13.76
C GLN A 354 -2.76 -27.35 -14.05
N THR A 355 -3.89 -26.78 -14.49
CA THR A 355 -3.97 -25.35 -14.82
C THR A 355 -5.29 -24.77 -14.33
N CYS A 356 -5.21 -23.71 -13.56
CA CYS A 356 -6.35 -22.98 -13.02
C CYS A 356 -6.45 -21.60 -13.63
N ARG A 357 -7.65 -21.20 -14.01
CA ARG A 357 -7.95 -19.85 -14.43
C ARG A 357 -8.40 -19.03 -13.23
N VAL A 358 -7.83 -17.86 -13.10
CA VAL A 358 -8.19 -16.85 -12.10
C VAL A 358 -8.89 -15.71 -12.81
N GLU A 359 -10.09 -15.32 -12.39
CA GLU A 359 -10.85 -14.24 -13.03
C GLU A 359 -11.36 -13.24 -11.99
N GLY A 360 -10.89 -11.99 -12.09
CA GLY A 360 -11.43 -10.85 -11.35
C GLY A 360 -11.34 -10.97 -9.83
N ILE A 361 -10.33 -11.65 -9.31
CA ILE A 361 -10.15 -11.77 -7.85
C ILE A 361 -9.78 -10.42 -7.26
N THR A 362 -10.48 -10.03 -6.21
CA THR A 362 -10.30 -8.76 -5.50
C THR A 362 -9.77 -9.00 -4.08
N GLN A 363 -9.27 -7.96 -3.42
CA GLN A 363 -8.84 -8.07 -2.01
C GLN A 363 -9.97 -8.50 -1.05
N SER A 364 -11.22 -8.20 -1.40
CA SER A 364 -12.39 -8.58 -0.59
C SER A 364 -12.92 -9.99 -0.89
N GLU A 365 -12.55 -10.58 -2.01
CA GLU A 365 -13.01 -11.89 -2.48
C GLU A 365 -11.81 -12.77 -2.83
N ASN A 366 -11.05 -13.19 -1.81
CA ASN A 366 -9.95 -14.11 -2.00
C ASN A 366 -10.48 -15.46 -2.50
N SER A 367 -9.76 -16.08 -3.44
CA SER A 367 -10.03 -17.44 -3.90
C SER A 367 -9.02 -18.40 -3.29
N ILE A 368 -9.43 -19.63 -3.04
CA ILE A 368 -8.54 -20.69 -2.57
C ILE A 368 -8.55 -21.78 -3.63
N ILE A 369 -7.36 -22.15 -4.09
CA ILE A 369 -7.14 -23.30 -4.96
C ILE A 369 -6.55 -24.40 -4.09
N ASN A 370 -7.19 -25.57 -4.08
CA ASN A 370 -6.69 -26.72 -3.36
C ASN A 370 -5.93 -27.62 -4.33
N LEU A 371 -4.64 -27.81 -4.08
CA LEU A 371 -3.88 -28.85 -4.74
C LEU A 371 -4.07 -30.15 -3.97
N ILE A 372 -4.36 -31.22 -4.68
CA ILE A 372 -4.62 -32.54 -4.13
C ILE A 372 -3.48 -33.45 -4.58
N LEU A 373 -2.70 -33.88 -3.60
CA LEU A 373 -1.59 -34.81 -3.80
C LEU A 373 -2.03 -36.19 -3.36
N THR A 374 -1.97 -37.17 -4.28
CA THR A 374 -2.25 -38.56 -4.02
C THR A 374 -1.08 -39.44 -4.44
N GLU A 375 -0.87 -40.54 -3.75
CA GLU A 375 0.14 -41.53 -4.07
C GLU A 375 -0.53 -42.84 -4.47
N GLU A 376 -0.35 -43.29 -5.72
CA GLU A 376 -1.02 -44.48 -6.26
C GLU A 376 -0.37 -45.80 -5.86
N ASN A 377 0.90 -45.84 -5.42
CA ASN A 377 1.61 -47.07 -5.09
C ASN A 377 2.54 -46.97 -3.90
N SER A 378 2.50 -47.96 -3.02
CA SER A 378 3.28 -48.14 -1.81
C SER A 378 4.80 -48.42 -2.00
N LEU A 379 5.37 -48.16 -3.15
CA LEU A 379 6.81 -48.12 -3.32
C LEU A 379 7.31 -46.81 -2.70
N ILE A 380 7.62 -46.89 -1.43
CA ILE A 380 8.09 -45.80 -0.59
C ILE A 380 9.26 -45.11 -1.28
N LEU A 381 9.02 -43.95 -1.84
CA LEU A 381 10.05 -43.02 -2.26
C LEU A 381 10.62 -42.34 -1.01
N ASP A 382 11.19 -43.13 -0.12
CA ASP A 382 11.86 -42.61 1.05
C ASP A 382 13.00 -41.66 0.60
N ASN A 383 12.86 -40.37 0.89
CA ASN A 383 13.86 -39.33 0.70
C ASN A 383 14.17 -38.86 -0.74
N MET A 384 13.26 -38.99 -1.66
CA MET A 384 13.35 -38.20 -2.87
C MET A 384 12.62 -36.87 -2.64
N THR A 385 13.33 -35.76 -2.64
CA THR A 385 12.72 -34.44 -2.61
C THR A 385 11.93 -34.24 -3.92
N ALA A 386 10.66 -34.55 -3.88
CA ALA A 386 9.74 -34.07 -4.90
C ALA A 386 9.37 -32.63 -4.58
N SER A 387 9.09 -31.83 -5.59
CA SER A 387 8.61 -30.47 -5.42
C SER A 387 7.47 -30.19 -6.39
N ILE A 388 6.57 -29.34 -5.97
CA ILE A 388 5.56 -28.74 -6.83
C ILE A 388 6.05 -27.36 -7.21
N ARG A 389 6.23 -27.11 -8.51
CA ARG A 389 6.53 -25.80 -9.03
C ARG A 389 5.24 -25.16 -9.52
N VAL A 390 4.91 -24.03 -8.92
CA VAL A 390 3.73 -23.24 -9.24
C VAL A 390 4.16 -22.06 -10.09
N PHE A 391 3.69 -22.01 -11.32
CA PHE A 391 3.90 -20.88 -12.22
C PHE A 391 2.65 -20.03 -12.23
N THR A 392 2.82 -18.74 -12.13
CA THR A 392 1.73 -17.77 -12.20
C THR A 392 1.94 -16.83 -13.37
N GLU A 393 0.89 -16.60 -14.15
CA GLU A 393 0.80 -15.54 -15.16
C GLU A 393 -0.46 -14.73 -14.83
N ILE A 394 -0.30 -13.71 -14.00
CA ILE A 394 -1.40 -12.90 -13.48
C ILE A 394 -1.24 -11.48 -13.98
N THR A 395 -2.24 -10.98 -14.68
CA THR A 395 -2.30 -9.61 -15.23
C THR A 395 -1.03 -9.20 -16.00
N GLY A 396 -0.37 -10.19 -16.66
CA GLY A 396 0.88 -9.98 -17.40
C GLY A 396 2.16 -10.12 -16.57
N HIS A 397 2.07 -10.36 -15.28
CA HIS A 397 3.21 -10.64 -14.40
C HIS A 397 3.45 -12.14 -14.27
N TYR A 398 4.71 -12.54 -14.40
CA TYR A 398 5.14 -13.93 -14.24
C TYR A 398 5.76 -14.13 -12.87
N GLY A 399 5.27 -15.11 -12.15
CA GLY A 399 5.79 -15.54 -10.86
C GLY A 399 6.10 -17.04 -10.84
N GLU A 400 6.95 -17.43 -9.91
CA GLU A 400 7.27 -18.84 -9.64
C GLU A 400 7.36 -19.05 -8.14
N HIS A 401 6.68 -20.10 -7.65
CA HIS A 401 6.76 -20.54 -6.27
C HIS A 401 7.04 -22.05 -6.22
N VAL A 402 7.86 -22.48 -5.26
CA VAL A 402 8.24 -23.88 -5.14
C VAL A 402 7.84 -24.42 -3.79
N ILE A 403 7.11 -25.53 -3.79
CA ILE A 403 6.66 -26.25 -2.60
C ILE A 403 7.42 -27.56 -2.53
N ILE A 404 8.19 -27.75 -1.47
CA ILE A 404 8.94 -28.97 -1.22
C ILE A 404 8.00 -29.98 -0.59
N LEU A 405 7.98 -31.20 -1.13
CA LEU A 405 7.21 -32.30 -0.59
C LEU A 405 8.11 -33.17 0.29
N ILE A 406 7.77 -33.28 1.56
CA ILE A 406 8.50 -34.08 2.54
C ILE A 406 7.66 -35.29 2.91
N PRO A 407 8.09 -36.54 2.60
CA PRO A 407 7.34 -37.72 3.00
C PRO A 407 7.36 -37.86 4.52
N ASN A 408 6.21 -38.12 5.12
CA ASN A 408 6.10 -38.51 6.52
C ASN A 408 6.54 -39.98 6.67
N SER A 409 7.85 -40.17 6.73
CA SER A 409 8.44 -41.52 6.86
C SER A 409 8.67 -41.81 8.35
N SER A 410 8.13 -42.95 8.79
CA SER A 410 8.39 -43.45 10.15
C SER A 410 9.73 -44.20 10.29
N ARG A 411 10.46 -44.40 9.19
CA ARG A 411 11.67 -45.21 9.21
C ARG A 411 12.93 -44.44 9.48
N TYR A 412 13.04 -43.21 8.96
CA TYR A 412 14.19 -42.35 9.25
C TYR A 412 13.83 -40.86 9.10
N GLN A 413 14.50 -40.05 9.92
CA GLN A 413 14.46 -38.60 9.82
C GLN A 413 15.58 -38.11 8.91
N GLU A 414 15.26 -37.21 8.00
CA GLU A 414 16.20 -36.67 7.07
C GLU A 414 16.96 -35.47 7.66
N ASN A 415 18.25 -35.68 7.98
CA ASN A 415 19.18 -34.57 8.14
C ASN A 415 20.18 -34.50 6.98
N SER A 416 19.83 -35.02 5.85
CA SER A 416 20.76 -35.51 4.89
C SER A 416 20.95 -34.58 3.72
N LEU A 417 21.83 -33.63 3.95
CA LEU A 417 22.53 -32.97 2.86
C LEU A 417 23.88 -33.67 2.71
N TRP A 418 24.32 -33.93 1.48
CA TRP A 418 25.63 -34.45 1.24
C TRP A 418 26.69 -33.37 1.46
N ASP A 419 27.61 -33.59 2.36
CA ASP A 419 28.83 -32.79 2.50
C ASP A 419 29.88 -33.25 1.49
N PHE A 420 30.41 -32.30 0.71
CA PHE A 420 31.45 -32.61 -0.27
C PHE A 420 32.84 -32.60 0.37
N TYR A 421 33.56 -33.68 0.09
CA TYR A 421 34.96 -33.85 0.44
C TYR A 421 35.79 -34.27 -0.77
N GLY A 422 37.08 -34.10 -0.71
CA GLY A 422 37.99 -34.51 -1.80
C GLY A 422 38.21 -33.49 -2.88
N THR A 423 38.46 -33.92 -4.10
CA THR A 423 38.75 -33.10 -5.26
C THR A 423 37.74 -33.38 -6.40
N LEU A 424 37.74 -32.55 -7.45
CA LEU A 424 36.94 -32.83 -8.63
C LEU A 424 37.31 -34.10 -9.39
N GLN A 425 38.54 -34.58 -9.19
CA GLN A 425 39.05 -35.81 -9.81
C GLN A 425 38.67 -37.05 -9.01
N ASP A 426 38.68 -36.89 -7.70
CA ASP A 426 38.32 -37.94 -6.74
C ASP A 426 37.28 -37.36 -5.75
N PRO A 427 36.03 -37.20 -6.21
CA PRO A 427 34.97 -36.62 -5.39
C PRO A 427 34.50 -37.61 -4.34
N GLN A 428 34.40 -37.13 -3.12
CA GLN A 428 33.85 -37.88 -1.99
C GLN A 428 32.70 -37.07 -1.38
N ILE A 429 31.58 -37.73 -1.11
CA ILE A 429 30.40 -37.12 -0.47
C ILE A 429 29.97 -37.98 0.70
N CYS A 430 29.67 -37.34 1.83
CA CYS A 430 29.20 -38.03 3.02
C CYS A 430 27.94 -37.37 3.58
N THR A 431 27.12 -38.18 4.24
CA THR A 431 25.92 -37.70 4.92
C THR A 431 25.63 -38.54 6.17
N VAL A 432 24.78 -38.03 7.05
CA VAL A 432 24.26 -38.76 8.21
C VAL A 432 22.79 -39.05 7.96
N VAL A 433 22.39 -40.29 8.17
CA VAL A 433 21.00 -40.75 8.06
C VAL A 433 20.59 -41.36 9.38
N THR A 434 19.51 -40.85 9.97
CA THR A 434 18.96 -41.36 11.22
C THR A 434 17.81 -42.33 10.89
N VAL A 435 17.90 -43.55 11.36
CA VAL A 435 16.86 -44.58 11.23
C VAL A 435 16.15 -44.72 12.57
N ASP A 436 14.84 -44.48 12.58
CA ASP A 436 14.06 -44.40 13.83
C ASP A 436 13.55 -45.77 14.31
N ASP A 437 13.35 -46.72 13.43
CA ASP A 437 12.87 -48.05 13.77
C ASP A 437 13.98 -49.12 13.84
N ASP A 438 13.66 -50.31 14.26
CA ASP A 438 14.60 -51.43 14.39
C ASP A 438 14.86 -52.16 13.03
N SER A 439 14.68 -51.49 11.90
CA SER A 439 14.92 -52.08 10.57
C SER A 439 16.41 -52.07 10.20
N PHE A 440 16.79 -53.04 9.37
CA PHE A 440 18.12 -53.13 8.74
C PHE A 440 17.98 -52.91 7.22
N GLY A 441 18.80 -52.00 6.69
CA GLY A 441 18.80 -51.69 5.26
C GLY A 441 20.19 -51.87 4.65
N ASN A 442 20.29 -52.42 3.45
CA ASN A 442 21.53 -52.49 2.67
C ASN A 442 21.54 -51.37 1.63
N VAL A 443 22.57 -50.52 1.69
CA VAL A 443 22.75 -49.36 0.79
C VAL A 443 23.51 -49.78 -0.46
N SER A 444 22.98 -49.43 -1.61
CA SER A 444 23.64 -49.59 -2.92
C SER A 444 23.48 -48.31 -3.76
N VAL A 445 24.37 -48.08 -4.72
CA VAL A 445 24.35 -46.94 -5.62
C VAL A 445 24.00 -47.39 -7.00
N ALA A 446 23.00 -46.76 -7.62
CA ALA A 446 22.57 -47.08 -8.97
C ALA A 446 23.60 -46.68 -10.05
N ASN A 447 24.40 -45.66 -9.79
CA ASN A 447 25.39 -45.17 -10.74
C ASN A 447 26.73 -45.94 -10.55
N PRO A 448 27.21 -46.69 -11.54
CA PRO A 448 28.45 -47.48 -11.43
C PRO A 448 29.73 -46.66 -11.30
N ARG A 449 29.65 -45.34 -11.46
CA ARG A 449 30.78 -44.41 -11.25
C ARG A 449 30.94 -43.97 -9.77
N TRP A 450 30.02 -44.42 -8.92
CA TRP A 450 30.06 -44.14 -7.49
C TRP A 450 30.09 -45.48 -6.74
N SER A 451 30.82 -45.49 -5.65
CA SER A 451 30.89 -46.65 -4.75
C SER A 451 30.66 -46.23 -3.30
N VAL A 452 29.95 -47.07 -2.53
CA VAL A 452 29.81 -46.88 -1.08
C VAL A 452 31.09 -47.31 -0.40
N ILE A 453 31.76 -46.37 0.24
CA ILE A 453 33.02 -46.66 1.01
C ILE A 453 32.78 -46.80 2.50
N ASN A 454 31.66 -46.25 3.00
CA ASN A 454 31.25 -46.38 4.38
C ASN A 454 29.71 -46.37 4.45
N GLY A 455 29.14 -47.07 5.45
CA GLY A 455 27.67 -47.10 5.62
C GLY A 455 26.95 -47.98 4.62
N THR A 456 27.50 -49.15 4.30
CA THR A 456 26.83 -50.15 3.41
C THR A 456 25.59 -50.76 4.04
N THR A 457 25.41 -50.65 5.35
CA THR A 457 24.25 -51.13 6.10
C THR A 457 23.75 -50.01 7.03
N LEU A 458 22.42 -49.86 7.04
CA LEU A 458 21.72 -48.96 7.96
C LEU A 458 21.14 -49.79 9.12
N SER A 459 21.16 -49.18 10.29
CA SER A 459 20.53 -49.73 11.49
C SER A 459 19.95 -48.59 12.32
N LYS A 460 19.11 -48.91 13.30
CA LYS A 460 18.53 -47.90 14.19
C LYS A 460 19.57 -46.90 14.75
N GLY A 461 19.24 -45.62 14.71
CA GLY A 461 20.10 -44.51 15.09
C GLY A 461 20.82 -43.87 13.91
N ASP A 462 21.83 -43.06 14.21
CA ASP A 462 22.60 -42.31 13.22
C ASP A 462 23.56 -43.20 12.45
N ASN A 463 23.40 -43.18 11.10
CA ASN A 463 24.25 -43.94 10.18
C ASN A 463 25.02 -42.96 9.30
N TYR A 464 26.34 -43.12 9.25
CA TYR A 464 27.22 -42.29 8.43
C TYR A 464 27.52 -42.98 7.11
N ILE A 465 27.01 -42.40 6.01
CA ILE A 465 27.17 -42.93 4.65
C ILE A 465 28.16 -42.07 3.90
N CYS A 466 29.19 -42.69 3.32
CA CYS A 466 30.13 -42.01 2.42
C CYS A 466 30.18 -42.72 1.05
N LEU A 467 30.20 -41.91 0.01
CA LEU A 467 30.39 -42.35 -1.36
C LEU A 467 31.66 -41.77 -1.93
N GLU A 468 32.35 -42.56 -2.72
CA GLU A 468 33.51 -42.15 -3.50
C GLU A 468 33.24 -42.28 -4.98
N GLY A 469 33.51 -41.21 -5.74
CA GLY A 469 33.40 -41.20 -7.17
C GLY A 469 34.70 -41.70 -7.82
N VAL A 470 34.58 -42.69 -8.72
CA VAL A 470 35.72 -43.12 -9.55
C VAL A 470 35.93 -42.14 -10.71
N ASN A 471 37.08 -42.26 -11.38
CA ASN A 471 37.49 -41.38 -12.47
C ASN A 471 36.37 -41.13 -13.50
N GLY A 472 35.94 -39.87 -13.64
CA GLY A 472 34.83 -39.47 -14.47
C GLY A 472 33.47 -39.49 -13.79
N ALA A 473 33.39 -39.70 -12.49
CA ALA A 473 32.17 -39.40 -11.73
C ALA A 473 31.89 -37.90 -11.81
N SER A 474 30.68 -37.54 -12.15
CA SER A 474 30.27 -36.15 -12.28
C SER A 474 29.38 -35.76 -11.12
N ILE A 475 29.67 -34.63 -10.51
CA ILE A 475 28.77 -33.96 -9.55
C ILE A 475 27.79 -33.05 -10.29
N SER A 476 28.06 -32.75 -11.59
CA SER A 476 27.17 -32.01 -12.47
C SER A 476 25.97 -32.86 -12.87
N GLY A 477 25.07 -33.08 -11.98
CA GLY A 477 23.78 -33.75 -12.20
C GLY A 477 22.63 -32.76 -12.24
N PRO A 478 21.39 -33.26 -12.24
CA PRO A 478 20.23 -32.41 -12.06
C PRO A 478 20.36 -31.59 -10.79
N THR A 479 19.80 -30.40 -10.82
CA THR A 479 19.76 -29.49 -9.67
C THR A 479 18.40 -29.54 -8.99
N ASP A 480 18.38 -29.27 -7.69
CA ASP A 480 17.14 -28.99 -6.97
C ASP A 480 16.63 -27.57 -7.30
N TYR A 481 15.51 -27.19 -6.70
CA TYR A 481 14.88 -25.88 -6.86
C TYR A 481 15.75 -24.71 -6.35
N LEU A 482 16.73 -24.95 -5.47
CA LEU A 482 17.72 -23.94 -5.02
C LEU A 482 18.95 -23.90 -5.94
N GLY A 483 18.98 -24.65 -7.03
CA GLY A 483 20.12 -24.75 -7.91
C GLY A 483 21.29 -25.58 -7.37
N ARG A 484 21.07 -26.38 -6.30
CA ARG A 484 22.07 -27.25 -5.71
C ARG A 484 22.10 -28.57 -6.52
N HIS A 485 23.29 -29.06 -6.85
CA HIS A 485 23.42 -30.35 -7.53
C HIS A 485 22.94 -31.51 -6.67
N LEU A 486 22.14 -32.39 -7.23
CA LEU A 486 21.71 -33.61 -6.58
C LEU A 486 22.83 -34.65 -6.59
N GLY A 487 22.99 -35.34 -5.49
CA GLY A 487 23.91 -36.48 -5.36
C GLY A 487 23.48 -37.68 -6.23
N PRO A 488 24.28 -38.75 -6.22
CA PRO A 488 23.91 -39.99 -6.88
C PRO A 488 22.68 -40.63 -6.22
N LEU A 489 21.92 -41.37 -7.01
CA LEU A 489 20.76 -42.12 -6.54
C LEU A 489 21.22 -43.33 -5.71
N LEU A 490 20.79 -43.39 -4.46
CA LEU A 490 20.96 -44.56 -3.57
C LEU A 490 19.71 -45.44 -3.64
N SER A 491 19.93 -46.73 -3.49
CA SER A 491 18.89 -47.71 -3.23
C SER A 491 19.16 -48.40 -1.91
N VAL A 492 18.17 -48.41 -1.05
CA VAL A 492 18.23 -49.14 0.23
C VAL A 492 17.27 -50.31 0.15
N SER A 493 17.77 -51.49 0.34
CA SER A 493 16.96 -52.72 0.42
C SER A 493 16.81 -53.11 1.90
N TRP A 494 15.59 -53.03 2.40
CA TRP A 494 15.25 -53.33 3.79
C TRP A 494 15.03 -54.81 4.04
N ASP A 495 15.18 -55.22 5.30
CA ASP A 495 15.02 -56.63 5.75
C ASP A 495 13.58 -57.13 5.66
N ASP A 496 12.59 -56.22 5.58
CA ASP A 496 11.18 -56.53 5.35
C ASP A 496 10.85 -56.82 3.87
N GLY A 497 11.84 -56.76 2.99
CA GLY A 497 11.68 -56.96 1.54
C GLY A 497 11.32 -55.74 0.74
N ASN A 498 11.12 -54.58 1.39
CA ASN A 498 10.90 -53.30 0.75
C ASN A 498 12.23 -52.69 0.24
N SER A 499 12.13 -51.77 -0.72
CA SER A 499 13.28 -51.00 -1.17
C SER A 499 12.91 -49.52 -1.23
N SER A 500 13.85 -48.68 -0.82
CA SER A 500 13.75 -47.24 -0.86
C SER A 500 14.77 -46.66 -1.82
N LEU A 501 14.39 -45.62 -2.54
CA LEU A 501 15.31 -44.86 -3.37
C LEU A 501 15.54 -43.48 -2.70
N TRP A 502 16.79 -43.06 -2.71
CA TRP A 502 17.17 -41.84 -2.02
C TRP A 502 18.11 -40.98 -2.86
N ARG A 503 17.81 -39.69 -2.95
CA ARG A 503 18.65 -38.72 -3.65
C ARG A 503 18.52 -37.34 -3.03
N THR A 504 19.60 -36.81 -2.49
CA THR A 504 19.61 -35.52 -1.79
C THR A 504 20.61 -34.55 -2.40
N PRO A 505 20.45 -33.23 -2.15
CA PRO A 505 21.35 -32.22 -2.67
C PRO A 505 22.73 -32.27 -2.00
N ILE A 506 23.74 -31.79 -2.74
CA ILE A 506 25.10 -31.63 -2.25
C ILE A 506 25.27 -30.19 -1.76
N VAL A 507 25.68 -30.03 -0.50
CA VAL A 507 26.05 -28.73 0.09
C VAL A 507 27.57 -28.58 0.08
N ASN A 508 28.03 -27.32 0.18
CA ASN A 508 29.47 -26.99 0.18
C ASN A 508 30.25 -27.41 -1.07
N SER A 509 29.58 -27.52 -2.20
CA SER A 509 30.20 -27.80 -3.50
C SER A 509 30.86 -26.57 -4.12
N SER A 510 31.37 -25.63 -3.34
CA SER A 510 31.98 -24.36 -3.79
C SER A 510 32.99 -24.45 -4.93
N PRO A 511 33.78 -25.50 -5.08
CA PRO A 511 34.72 -25.61 -6.21
C PRO A 511 34.06 -26.01 -7.52
N VAL A 512 32.84 -26.55 -7.51
CA VAL A 512 32.19 -27.17 -8.68
C VAL A 512 31.30 -26.20 -9.44
N ILE A 513 30.78 -25.20 -8.76
CA ILE A 513 29.78 -24.26 -9.32
C ILE A 513 30.42 -23.28 -10.33
N ASN A 514 31.73 -23.14 -10.37
CA ASN A 514 32.44 -22.21 -11.26
C ASN A 514 33.00 -22.82 -12.55
N SER A 515 32.72 -24.06 -12.89
CA SER A 515 33.06 -24.57 -14.21
C SER A 515 31.98 -24.16 -15.21
N LYS A 516 32.34 -23.20 -16.06
CA LYS A 516 31.58 -22.72 -17.22
C LYS A 516 31.04 -23.84 -18.11
#